data_4561a63d6cf3761fddb0a1da63877032
#
_entry.id   4561a63d6cf3761fddb0a1da63877032
#
_cell.length_a   1.000
_cell.length_b   1.000
_cell.length_c   1.000
_cell.angle_alpha   90.00
_cell.angle_beta   90.00
_cell.angle_gamma   90.00
#
_symmetry.space_group_name_H-M   'P 1'
#
loop_
_entity.id
_entity.type
_entity.pdbx_description
1 polymer ?
#
loop_
_entity_poly.entity_id
_entity_poly.type
_entity_poly.pdbx_seq_one_letter_code
_entity_poly.pdbx_strand_id
1 'polypeptide(L)'
;MNIKHTITTLSFLAVTITIVITAALLNTASAQTVQKRSESEALLLFPTVSISIDVDGTEKYYDVPVGSIDNALSYLNITLSDDDIVNADLSDTVYLGQKIKIDRVNYSYYPTHKEIPYTTVVQESSKLFVGQSKVYQQGKSGSTEYIYKDKYVNGELISHKCIKQQVLTYPTDKIIVKGNRNIDIINKSYNNKTNYLIKTKYDNKDFKLPMVKL
;
A
#
# COMPACT_ATOMS: atom_id res chain seq x y z
N MET A 1 -51.61 63.50 11.10
CA MET A 1 -50.29 62.92 11.40
C MET A 1 -49.25 63.53 10.45
N ASN A 2 -48.30 64.26 10.94
CA ASN A 2 -47.53 65.25 10.21
C ASN A 2 -46.43 64.63 9.37
N ILE A 3 -46.65 64.48 8.04
CA ILE A 3 -45.72 63.91 7.06
C ILE A 3 -44.33 64.63 7.05
N LYS A 4 -44.29 65.90 7.43
CA LYS A 4 -43.05 66.67 7.52
C LYS A 4 -42.10 66.18 8.60
N HIS A 5 -42.60 65.65 9.74
CA HIS A 5 -41.76 65.13 10.81
C HIS A 5 -41.17 63.76 10.49
N THR A 6 -41.87 62.92 9.70
CA THR A 6 -41.37 61.63 9.25
C THR A 6 -40.24 61.73 8.20
N ILE A 7 -40.27 62.74 7.33
CA ILE A 7 -39.27 62.92 6.30
C ILE A 7 -37.96 63.43 6.95
N THR A 8 -38.02 64.32 7.94
CA THR A 8 -36.83 64.83 8.65
C THR A 8 -36.17 63.74 9.47
N THR A 9 -36.88 62.86 10.15
CA THR A 9 -36.32 61.75 10.92
C THR A 9 -35.70 60.68 10.02
N LEU A 10 -36.25 60.39 8.83
CA LEU A 10 -35.66 59.48 7.86
C LEU A 10 -34.35 60.02 7.26
N SER A 11 -34.26 61.35 7.01
CA SER A 11 -33.07 61.97 6.46
C SER A 11 -31.93 61.97 7.50
N PHE A 12 -32.24 62.24 8.77
CA PHE A 12 -31.22 62.19 9.86
C PHE A 12 -30.70 60.76 10.08
N LEU A 13 -31.54 59.74 9.99
CA LEU A 13 -31.13 58.34 10.15
C LEU A 13 -30.25 57.91 8.97
N ALA A 14 -30.58 58.29 7.75
CA ALA A 14 -29.75 58.01 6.55
C ALA A 14 -28.34 58.64 6.65
N VAL A 15 -28.25 59.91 7.10
CA VAL A 15 -26.99 60.62 7.26
C VAL A 15 -26.15 59.96 8.39
N THR A 16 -26.74 59.57 9.51
CA THR A 16 -26.00 58.92 10.60
C THR A 16 -25.50 57.52 10.19
N ILE A 17 -26.27 56.74 9.45
CA ILE A 17 -25.84 55.45 8.94
C ILE A 17 -24.69 55.64 7.93
N THR A 18 -24.75 56.64 7.05
CA THR A 18 -23.67 56.91 6.13
C THR A 18 -22.38 57.32 6.82
N ILE A 19 -22.45 58.14 7.87
CA ILE A 19 -21.27 58.56 8.68
C ILE A 19 -20.65 57.35 9.40
N VAL A 20 -21.47 56.43 9.98
CA VAL A 20 -20.98 55.23 10.68
C VAL A 20 -20.31 54.29 9.67
N ILE A 21 -20.89 54.08 8.49
CA ILE A 21 -20.30 53.22 7.46
C ILE A 21 -18.98 53.83 6.94
N THR A 22 -18.93 55.12 6.68
CA THR A 22 -17.67 55.76 6.23
C THR A 22 -16.60 55.72 7.29
N ALA A 23 -16.93 55.93 8.55
CA ALA A 23 -15.99 55.82 9.68
C ALA A 23 -15.47 54.39 9.85
N ALA A 24 -16.32 53.39 9.69
CA ALA A 24 -15.93 51.96 9.71
C ALA A 24 -14.99 51.61 8.55
N LEU A 25 -15.29 52.07 7.32
CA LEU A 25 -14.47 51.86 6.14
C LEU A 25 -13.12 52.58 6.25
N LEU A 26 -13.07 53.80 6.79
CA LEU A 26 -11.83 54.56 7.05
C LEU A 26 -10.97 53.86 8.11
N ASN A 27 -11.59 53.26 9.13
CA ASN A 27 -10.87 52.53 10.18
C ASN A 27 -10.27 51.24 9.67
N THR A 28 -10.98 50.52 8.79
CA THR A 28 -10.44 49.29 8.16
C THR A 28 -9.35 49.62 7.14
N ALA A 29 -9.50 50.68 6.35
CA ALA A 29 -8.48 51.14 5.40
C ALA A 29 -7.20 51.62 6.11
N SER A 30 -7.34 52.33 7.21
CA SER A 30 -6.18 52.77 8.03
C SER A 30 -5.50 51.59 8.73
N ALA A 31 -6.27 50.61 9.25
CA ALA A 31 -5.71 49.39 9.80
C ALA A 31 -4.92 48.57 8.77
N GLN A 32 -5.46 48.42 7.55
CA GLN A 32 -4.75 47.74 6.47
C GLN A 32 -3.49 48.48 6.00
N THR A 33 -3.49 49.79 5.95
CA THR A 33 -2.31 50.58 5.59
C THR A 33 -1.26 50.55 6.70
N VAL A 34 -1.64 50.55 7.97
CA VAL A 34 -0.71 50.38 9.08
C VAL A 34 -0.12 48.97 9.09
N GLN A 35 -0.93 47.94 8.86
CA GLN A 35 -0.46 46.56 8.74
C GLN A 35 0.56 46.43 7.60
N LYS A 36 0.22 46.89 6.39
CA LYS A 36 1.10 46.85 5.23
C LYS A 36 2.39 47.65 5.42
N ARG A 37 2.31 48.79 6.09
CA ARG A 37 3.49 49.62 6.44
C ARG A 37 4.36 48.94 7.48
N SER A 38 3.77 48.30 8.49
CA SER A 38 4.48 47.52 9.51
C SER A 38 5.20 46.30 8.85
N GLU A 39 4.58 45.60 7.93
CA GLU A 39 5.21 44.51 7.20
C GLU A 39 6.36 44.98 6.30
N SER A 40 6.21 46.13 5.60
CA SER A 40 7.27 46.71 4.78
C SER A 40 8.44 47.30 5.62
N GLU A 41 8.15 47.86 6.77
CA GLU A 41 9.19 48.36 7.72
C GLU A 41 9.90 47.21 8.42
N ALA A 42 9.22 46.09 8.74
CA ALA A 42 9.82 44.89 9.25
C ALA A 42 10.77 44.24 8.21
N LEU A 43 10.40 44.26 6.92
CA LEU A 43 11.24 43.77 5.82
C LEU A 43 12.53 44.59 5.65
N LEU A 44 12.50 45.89 6.00
CA LEU A 44 13.69 46.78 5.98
C LEU A 44 14.62 46.57 7.18
N LEU A 45 14.15 45.97 8.27
CA LEU A 45 14.94 45.68 9.46
C LEU A 45 15.78 44.42 9.38
N PHE A 46 15.42 43.48 8.51
CA PHE A 46 16.13 42.22 8.32
C PHE A 46 16.65 42.11 6.88
N PRO A 47 17.97 42.01 6.70
CA PRO A 47 18.53 41.82 5.38
C PRO A 47 17.99 40.53 4.76
N THR A 48 17.50 40.59 3.53
CA THR A 48 17.06 39.42 2.78
C THR A 48 18.10 39.02 1.75
N VAL A 49 18.11 37.74 1.39
CA VAL A 49 18.92 37.18 0.32
C VAL A 49 18.03 36.38 -0.66
N SER A 50 18.32 36.50 -1.93
CA SER A 50 17.62 35.72 -2.96
C SER A 50 18.24 34.33 -3.07
N ILE A 51 17.44 33.29 -2.93
CA ILE A 51 17.82 31.90 -3.07
C ILE A 51 16.89 31.21 -4.07
N SER A 52 17.29 30.05 -4.62
CA SER A 52 16.38 29.17 -5.35
C SER A 52 16.12 27.91 -4.54
N ILE A 53 14.86 27.43 -4.56
CA ILE A 53 14.44 26.18 -3.94
C ILE A 53 13.83 25.30 -5.03
N ASP A 54 14.39 24.10 -5.17
CA ASP A 54 13.91 23.03 -6.02
C ASP A 54 13.22 21.99 -5.15
N VAL A 55 11.90 21.96 -5.18
CA VAL A 55 11.08 21.01 -4.42
C VAL A 55 9.97 20.48 -5.31
N ASP A 56 9.64 19.21 -5.19
CA ASP A 56 8.62 18.52 -5.97
C ASP A 56 8.81 18.70 -7.50
N GLY A 57 10.09 18.75 -7.95
CA GLY A 57 10.48 18.93 -9.33
C GLY A 57 10.25 20.34 -9.90
N THR A 58 10.03 21.33 -9.02
CA THR A 58 9.80 22.72 -9.41
C THR A 58 10.80 23.63 -8.70
N GLU A 59 11.64 24.33 -9.49
CA GLU A 59 12.55 25.36 -8.98
C GLU A 59 11.86 26.72 -8.96
N LYS A 60 11.92 27.41 -7.82
CA LYS A 60 11.40 28.76 -7.61
C LYS A 60 12.40 29.63 -6.88
N TYR A 61 12.37 30.93 -7.14
CA TYR A 61 13.24 31.94 -6.49
C TYR A 61 12.46 32.62 -5.37
N TYR A 62 13.14 32.86 -4.26
CA TYR A 62 12.56 33.47 -3.07
C TYR A 62 13.55 34.46 -2.44
N ASP A 63 13.02 35.56 -1.91
CA ASP A 63 13.76 36.46 -1.04
C ASP A 63 13.43 36.08 0.41
N VAL A 64 14.43 35.62 1.14
CA VAL A 64 14.28 35.13 2.51
C VAL A 64 15.16 35.95 3.47
N PRO A 65 14.77 36.12 4.74
CA PRO A 65 15.62 36.74 5.74
C PRO A 65 16.94 35.97 5.90
N VAL A 66 18.03 36.68 6.11
CA VAL A 66 19.32 36.06 6.44
C VAL A 66 19.17 35.26 7.73
N GLY A 67 19.56 33.99 7.71
CA GLY A 67 19.44 33.08 8.83
C GLY A 67 19.81 31.66 8.39
N SER A 68 19.42 30.65 9.16
CA SER A 68 19.65 29.27 8.78
C SER A 68 18.72 28.84 7.63
N ILE A 69 19.09 27.77 6.94
CA ILE A 69 18.25 27.15 5.90
C ILE A 69 16.92 26.71 6.52
N ASP A 70 16.93 26.14 7.74
CA ASP A 70 15.71 25.76 8.46
C ASP A 70 14.76 26.95 8.67
N ASN A 71 15.32 28.12 9.07
CA ASN A 71 14.53 29.35 9.22
C ASN A 71 13.96 29.83 7.88
N ALA A 72 14.73 29.72 6.79
CA ALA A 72 14.27 30.09 5.45
C ALA A 72 13.13 29.17 4.96
N LEU A 73 13.24 27.85 5.15
CA LEU A 73 12.19 26.90 4.82
C LEU A 73 10.93 27.13 5.65
N SER A 74 11.09 27.36 6.95
CA SER A 74 9.98 27.71 7.85
C SER A 74 9.28 29.01 7.44
N TYR A 75 10.04 30.05 7.05
CA TYR A 75 9.50 31.31 6.56
C TYR A 75 8.64 31.12 5.31
N LEU A 76 9.02 30.18 4.44
CA LEU A 76 8.29 29.84 3.21
C LEU A 76 7.18 28.80 3.42
N ASN A 77 6.95 28.36 4.67
CA ASN A 77 6.02 27.29 5.02
C ASN A 77 6.34 25.96 4.31
N ILE A 78 7.62 25.69 4.05
CA ILE A 78 8.09 24.42 3.49
C ILE A 78 8.44 23.50 4.65
N THR A 79 7.60 22.50 4.91
CA THR A 79 7.85 21.49 5.93
C THR A 79 8.66 20.34 5.36
N LEU A 80 9.58 19.78 6.13
CA LEU A 80 10.33 18.58 5.81
C LEU A 80 9.80 17.39 6.61
N SER A 81 9.79 16.23 6.00
CA SER A 81 9.64 14.94 6.68
C SER A 81 11.01 14.44 7.14
N ASP A 82 11.06 13.55 8.14
CA ASP A 82 12.31 13.04 8.72
C ASP A 82 13.20 12.32 7.69
N ASP A 83 12.60 11.77 6.64
CA ASP A 83 13.30 11.02 5.58
C ASP A 83 13.65 11.88 4.35
N ASP A 84 13.17 13.14 4.27
CA ASP A 84 13.46 14.02 3.14
C ASP A 84 14.95 14.34 3.07
N ILE A 85 15.47 14.47 1.86
CA ILE A 85 16.88 14.70 1.60
C ILE A 85 17.05 16.15 1.13
N VAL A 86 17.85 16.92 1.88
CA VAL A 86 18.22 18.28 1.53
C VAL A 86 19.70 18.28 1.15
N ASN A 87 20.07 19.02 0.10
CA ASN A 87 21.44 19.09 -0.40
C ASN A 87 22.39 19.97 0.44
N ALA A 88 21.92 20.48 1.59
CA ALA A 88 22.68 21.33 2.50
C ALA A 88 22.30 21.02 3.96
N ASP A 89 23.17 21.42 4.90
CA ASP A 89 22.84 21.32 6.33
C ASP A 89 21.83 22.42 6.69
N LEU A 90 20.75 22.02 7.38
CA LEU A 90 19.67 22.93 7.77
C LEU A 90 20.14 24.04 8.73
N SER A 91 21.24 23.84 9.45
CA SER A 91 21.86 24.81 10.33
C SER A 91 22.73 25.84 9.61
N ASP A 92 23.10 25.59 8.34
CA ASP A 92 23.91 26.50 7.54
C ASP A 92 23.20 27.81 7.27
N THR A 93 23.96 28.91 7.20
CA THR A 93 23.42 30.23 6.88
C THR A 93 23.19 30.35 5.38
N VAL A 94 21.98 30.82 5.01
CA VAL A 94 21.63 31.10 3.61
C VAL A 94 22.49 32.23 3.02
N TYR A 95 22.88 32.10 1.75
CA TYR A 95 23.65 33.12 1.03
C TYR A 95 23.04 33.41 -0.34
N LEU A 96 23.40 34.55 -0.91
CA LEU A 96 22.88 35.03 -2.18
C LEU A 96 23.15 34.02 -3.32
N GLY A 97 22.10 33.66 -4.03
CA GLY A 97 22.17 32.72 -5.16
C GLY A 97 22.29 31.25 -4.77
N GLN A 98 22.15 30.92 -3.49
CA GLN A 98 22.18 29.53 -3.04
C GLN A 98 21.02 28.76 -3.65
N LYS A 99 21.32 27.54 -4.13
CA LYS A 99 20.32 26.58 -4.58
C LYS A 99 20.12 25.49 -3.53
N ILE A 100 18.91 25.42 -3.01
CA ILE A 100 18.48 24.38 -2.05
C ILE A 100 17.61 23.39 -2.82
N LYS A 101 18.01 22.11 -2.81
CA LYS A 101 17.23 21.03 -3.38
C LYS A 101 16.68 20.14 -2.29
N ILE A 102 15.37 19.87 -2.38
CA ILE A 102 14.65 19.01 -1.44
C ILE A 102 14.09 17.82 -2.23
N ASP A 103 14.64 16.64 -1.98
CA ASP A 103 14.12 15.40 -2.53
C ASP A 103 13.13 14.77 -1.52
N ARG A 104 11.85 14.69 -1.88
CA ARG A 104 10.79 14.12 -1.05
C ARG A 104 10.89 12.61 -1.01
N VAL A 105 10.98 12.04 0.19
CA VAL A 105 11.08 10.60 0.39
C VAL A 105 9.78 10.05 0.99
N ASN A 106 9.17 9.10 0.30
CA ASN A 106 7.97 8.42 0.75
C ASN A 106 8.16 6.91 0.73
N TYR A 107 7.49 6.20 1.65
CA TYR A 107 7.48 4.75 1.70
C TYR A 107 6.06 4.21 1.56
N SER A 108 5.94 3.12 0.81
CA SER A 108 4.72 2.32 0.73
C SER A 108 4.99 0.92 1.26
N TYR A 109 4.05 0.39 2.04
CA TYR A 109 4.11 -0.96 2.61
C TYR A 109 2.87 -1.73 2.19
N TYR A 110 3.05 -2.93 1.64
CA TYR A 110 1.92 -3.76 1.24
C TYR A 110 2.22 -5.25 1.35
N PRO A 111 1.22 -6.06 1.75
CA PRO A 111 1.32 -7.50 1.75
C PRO A 111 1.05 -8.08 0.37
N THR A 112 1.75 -9.16 0.04
CA THR A 112 1.48 -10.00 -1.12
C THR A 112 1.45 -11.45 -0.67
N HIS A 113 0.50 -12.23 -1.16
CA HIS A 113 0.37 -13.64 -0.84
C HIS A 113 0.84 -14.49 -2.00
N LYS A 114 1.64 -15.52 -1.69
CA LYS A 114 2.03 -16.56 -2.64
C LYS A 114 1.58 -17.91 -2.15
N GLU A 115 1.08 -18.71 -3.08
CA GLU A 115 0.69 -20.09 -2.82
C GLU A 115 1.94 -20.98 -2.67
N ILE A 116 1.92 -21.86 -1.67
CA ILE A 116 2.88 -22.95 -1.52
C ILE A 116 2.21 -24.21 -2.07
N PRO A 117 2.65 -24.75 -3.20
CA PRO A 117 2.01 -25.93 -3.76
C PRO A 117 2.21 -27.14 -2.83
N TYR A 118 1.23 -28.03 -2.80
CA TYR A 118 1.36 -29.31 -2.13
C TYR A 118 2.10 -30.33 -2.99
N THR A 119 2.71 -31.34 -2.37
CA THR A 119 3.33 -32.49 -3.04
C THR A 119 2.35 -33.63 -3.16
N THR A 120 2.51 -34.48 -4.19
CA THR A 120 1.77 -35.73 -4.31
C THR A 120 2.67 -36.90 -3.91
N VAL A 121 2.29 -37.57 -2.83
CA VAL A 121 2.98 -38.74 -2.30
C VAL A 121 2.22 -39.98 -2.73
N VAL A 122 2.92 -40.96 -3.29
CA VAL A 122 2.35 -42.26 -3.66
C VAL A 122 2.81 -43.31 -2.65
N GLN A 123 1.85 -43.99 -2.01
CA GLN A 123 2.10 -45.07 -1.06
C GLN A 123 1.58 -46.38 -1.64
N GLU A 124 2.26 -47.48 -1.39
CA GLU A 124 1.82 -48.80 -1.79
C GLU A 124 1.00 -49.50 -0.68
N SER A 125 0.04 -50.28 -1.06
CA SER A 125 -0.81 -51.02 -0.15
C SER A 125 -1.23 -52.41 -0.70
N SER A 126 -1.02 -53.43 0.13
CA SER A 126 -1.51 -54.80 -0.17
C SER A 126 -3.02 -54.93 -0.02
N LYS A 127 -3.72 -53.89 0.49
CA LYS A 127 -5.20 -53.89 0.54
C LYS A 127 -5.86 -53.63 -0.82
N LEU A 128 -5.11 -53.12 -1.77
CA LEU A 128 -5.58 -52.90 -3.15
C LEU A 128 -4.82 -53.81 -4.13
N PHE A 129 -5.49 -54.20 -5.21
CA PHE A 129 -4.86 -54.97 -6.27
C PHE A 129 -3.99 -54.07 -7.17
N VAL A 130 -2.97 -54.66 -7.78
CA VAL A 130 -2.17 -54.02 -8.82
C VAL A 130 -3.10 -53.43 -9.88
N GLY A 131 -2.86 -52.16 -10.27
CA GLY A 131 -3.71 -51.38 -11.18
C GLY A 131 -4.80 -50.55 -10.49
N GLN A 132 -5.11 -50.83 -9.22
CA GLN A 132 -6.04 -50.00 -8.43
C GLN A 132 -5.32 -48.88 -7.73
N SER A 133 -5.97 -47.72 -7.62
CA SER A 133 -5.49 -46.62 -6.82
C SER A 133 -6.65 -45.88 -6.15
N LYS A 134 -6.38 -45.28 -5.01
CA LYS A 134 -7.36 -44.48 -4.28
C LYS A 134 -6.67 -43.24 -3.71
N VAL A 135 -7.31 -42.08 -3.80
CA VAL A 135 -6.88 -40.90 -3.07
C VAL A 135 -7.22 -41.10 -1.60
N TYR A 136 -6.20 -41.18 -0.77
CA TYR A 136 -6.34 -41.32 0.68
C TYR A 136 -6.51 -39.97 1.36
N GLN A 137 -5.75 -38.97 0.89
CA GLN A 137 -5.77 -37.62 1.38
C GLN A 137 -5.73 -36.66 0.20
N GLN A 138 -6.61 -35.66 0.20
CA GLN A 138 -6.56 -34.56 -0.77
C GLN A 138 -5.44 -33.60 -0.40
N GLY A 139 -4.70 -33.15 -1.40
CA GLY A 139 -3.72 -32.07 -1.22
C GLY A 139 -4.42 -30.74 -0.99
N LYS A 140 -3.80 -29.90 -0.19
CA LYS A 140 -4.21 -28.50 0.02
C LYS A 140 -2.97 -27.63 -0.02
N SER A 141 -2.99 -26.61 -0.86
CA SER A 141 -1.89 -25.64 -0.92
C SER A 141 -1.80 -24.82 0.37
N GLY A 142 -0.60 -24.48 0.73
CA GLY A 142 -0.29 -23.51 1.76
C GLY A 142 -0.23 -22.10 1.20
N SER A 143 0.10 -21.14 2.06
CA SER A 143 0.28 -19.75 1.67
C SER A 143 1.40 -19.08 2.47
N THR A 144 2.15 -18.22 1.79
CA THR A 144 3.17 -17.35 2.38
C THR A 144 2.77 -15.90 2.15
N GLU A 145 2.87 -15.10 3.18
CA GLU A 145 2.77 -13.64 3.08
C GLU A 145 4.17 -13.05 2.95
N TYR A 146 4.30 -12.08 2.04
CA TYR A 146 5.47 -11.23 1.87
C TYR A 146 5.05 -9.80 2.11
N ILE A 147 5.77 -9.08 2.96
CA ILE A 147 5.57 -7.63 3.12
C ILE A 147 6.68 -6.93 2.37
N TYR A 148 6.30 -6.10 1.42
CA TYR A 148 7.21 -5.28 0.64
C TYR A 148 7.24 -3.86 1.19
N LYS A 149 8.43 -3.25 1.12
CA LYS A 149 8.66 -1.82 1.36
C LYS A 149 9.18 -1.21 0.06
N ASP A 150 8.45 -0.28 -0.48
CA ASP A 150 8.84 0.54 -1.60
C ASP A 150 9.29 1.91 -1.12
N LYS A 151 10.43 2.38 -1.63
CA LYS A 151 10.94 3.74 -1.39
C LYS A 151 10.77 4.54 -2.66
N TYR A 152 10.10 5.67 -2.53
CA TYR A 152 9.94 6.66 -3.59
C TYR A 152 10.74 7.91 -3.24
N VAL A 153 11.37 8.49 -4.27
CA VAL A 153 12.03 9.81 -4.17
C VAL A 153 11.42 10.68 -5.26
N ASN A 154 10.84 11.81 -4.88
CA ASN A 154 10.10 12.70 -5.78
C ASN A 154 9.02 11.97 -6.62
N GLY A 155 8.39 10.94 -6.03
CA GLY A 155 7.37 10.12 -6.69
C GLY A 155 7.93 8.99 -7.58
N GLU A 156 9.23 8.91 -7.80
CA GLU A 156 9.87 7.83 -8.55
C GLU A 156 10.25 6.67 -7.63
N LEU A 157 9.94 5.43 -8.05
CA LEU A 157 10.29 4.22 -7.31
C LEU A 157 11.80 3.95 -7.40
N ILE A 158 12.51 4.13 -6.29
CA ILE A 158 13.97 3.95 -6.21
C ILE A 158 14.35 2.58 -5.63
N SER A 159 13.49 2.01 -4.78
CA SER A 159 13.79 0.73 -4.14
C SER A 159 12.52 -0.07 -3.87
N HIS A 160 12.58 -1.37 -4.18
CA HIS A 160 11.56 -2.36 -3.89
C HIS A 160 12.19 -3.50 -3.10
N LYS A 161 11.78 -3.72 -1.85
CA LYS A 161 12.39 -4.73 -0.97
C LYS A 161 11.33 -5.54 -0.24
N CYS A 162 11.49 -6.85 -0.22
CA CYS A 162 10.78 -7.70 0.74
C CYS A 162 11.43 -7.54 2.12
N ILE A 163 10.68 -7.05 3.08
CA ILE A 163 11.15 -6.79 4.45
C ILE A 163 10.69 -7.85 5.45
N LYS A 164 9.66 -8.62 5.10
CA LYS A 164 9.16 -9.72 5.91
C LYS A 164 8.60 -10.83 5.04
N GLN A 165 8.87 -12.07 5.42
CA GLN A 165 8.27 -13.27 4.86
C GLN A 165 7.75 -14.14 6.00
N GLN A 166 6.52 -14.60 5.90
CA GLN A 166 5.88 -15.44 6.91
C GLN A 166 4.99 -16.49 6.24
N VAL A 167 5.20 -17.75 6.59
CA VAL A 167 4.28 -18.82 6.20
C VAL A 167 3.01 -18.69 7.03
N LEU A 168 1.87 -18.46 6.38
CA LEU A 168 0.56 -18.37 7.04
C LEU A 168 -0.07 -19.75 7.19
N THR A 169 0.09 -20.59 6.17
CA THR A 169 -0.47 -21.96 6.17
C THR A 169 0.52 -22.87 5.48
N TYR A 170 0.83 -23.99 6.11
CA TYR A 170 1.64 -25.02 5.48
C TYR A 170 0.80 -25.85 4.50
N PRO A 171 1.39 -26.34 3.39
CA PRO A 171 0.69 -27.23 2.48
C PRO A 171 0.44 -28.59 3.14
N THR A 172 -0.64 -29.22 2.71
CA THR A 172 -0.96 -30.61 3.09
C THR A 172 -0.81 -31.47 1.86
N ASP A 173 0.04 -32.48 1.91
CA ASP A 173 0.34 -33.33 0.78
C ASP A 173 -0.88 -34.15 0.33
N LYS A 174 -0.99 -34.37 -0.98
CA LYS A 174 -1.93 -35.34 -1.55
C LYS A 174 -1.34 -36.74 -1.44
N ILE A 175 -2.08 -37.67 -0.83
CA ILE A 175 -1.66 -39.06 -0.69
C ILE A 175 -2.52 -39.93 -1.62
N ILE A 176 -1.86 -40.61 -2.55
CA ILE A 176 -2.46 -41.61 -3.43
C ILE A 176 -1.95 -42.99 -3.02
N VAL A 177 -2.87 -43.87 -2.66
CA VAL A 177 -2.54 -45.25 -2.33
C VAL A 177 -2.71 -46.10 -3.60
N LYS A 178 -1.63 -46.77 -4.03
CA LYS A 178 -1.63 -47.71 -5.14
C LYS A 178 -1.58 -49.14 -4.61
N GLY A 179 -2.32 -50.02 -5.29
CA GLY A 179 -2.31 -51.45 -4.96
C GLY A 179 -1.03 -52.14 -5.44
N ASN A 180 -0.48 -52.99 -4.58
CA ASN A 180 0.64 -53.88 -4.91
C ASN A 180 0.29 -55.37 -4.70
N ARG A 181 -1.00 -55.68 -4.41
CA ARG A 181 -1.46 -57.05 -4.30
C ARG A 181 -1.63 -57.68 -5.68
N ASN A 182 -0.87 -58.75 -5.98
CA ASN A 182 -1.01 -59.52 -7.19
C ASN A 182 -2.24 -60.42 -7.15
N ILE A 183 -2.82 -60.64 -8.32
CA ILE A 183 -3.92 -61.61 -8.52
C ILE A 183 -3.30 -62.82 -9.19
N ASP A 184 -3.30 -63.94 -8.46
CA ASP A 184 -2.92 -65.22 -9.08
C ASP A 184 -4.14 -65.85 -9.73
N ILE A 185 -4.11 -65.98 -11.04
CA ILE A 185 -5.16 -66.59 -11.82
C ILE A 185 -4.83 -68.11 -11.89
N ILE A 186 -5.67 -68.91 -11.29
CA ILE A 186 -5.54 -70.37 -11.35
C ILE A 186 -6.61 -70.89 -12.30
N ASN A 187 -6.15 -71.46 -13.42
CA ASN A 187 -7.04 -72.16 -14.36
C ASN A 187 -7.40 -73.54 -13.80
N LYS A 188 -8.67 -73.73 -13.44
CA LYS A 188 -9.21 -75.07 -13.16
C LYS A 188 -10.13 -75.47 -14.30
N SER A 189 -9.78 -76.63 -14.93
CA SER A 189 -10.67 -77.24 -15.88
C SER A 189 -11.67 -78.12 -15.09
N TYR A 190 -12.94 -77.85 -15.27
CA TYR A 190 -14.04 -78.61 -14.68
C TYR A 190 -14.99 -78.98 -15.79
N ASN A 191 -15.11 -80.33 -16.04
CA ASN A 191 -16.09 -80.89 -17.02
C ASN A 191 -16.12 -80.17 -18.35
N ASN A 192 -14.99 -80.02 -19.02
CA ASN A 192 -14.82 -79.37 -20.34
C ASN A 192 -15.24 -77.93 -20.40
N LYS A 193 -15.45 -77.24 -19.27
CA LYS A 193 -15.65 -75.82 -19.19
C LYS A 193 -14.52 -75.23 -18.39
N THR A 194 -13.79 -74.23 -18.93
CA THR A 194 -12.71 -73.53 -18.24
C THR A 194 -13.30 -72.46 -17.33
N ASN A 195 -13.20 -72.67 -16.02
CA ASN A 195 -13.56 -71.69 -15.03
C ASN A 195 -12.26 -71.05 -14.50
N TYR A 196 -12.23 -69.74 -14.47
CA TYR A 196 -11.12 -69.01 -13.88
C TYR A 196 -11.40 -68.75 -12.42
N LEU A 197 -10.52 -69.20 -11.53
CA LEU A 197 -10.53 -68.82 -10.12
C LEU A 197 -9.43 -67.77 -9.89
N ILE A 198 -9.82 -66.65 -9.39
CA ILE A 198 -8.87 -65.61 -8.97
C ILE A 198 -8.57 -65.87 -7.47
N LYS A 199 -7.34 -66.22 -7.20
CA LYS A 199 -6.88 -66.39 -5.82
C LYS A 199 -5.94 -65.25 -5.47
N THR A 200 -6.29 -64.51 -4.44
CA THR A 200 -5.41 -63.44 -3.98
C THR A 200 -4.39 -64.01 -2.97
N LYS A 201 -3.13 -63.64 -3.10
CA LYS A 201 -2.00 -64.11 -2.29
C LYS A 201 -2.20 -63.94 -0.78
N TYR A 202 -3.15 -63.07 -0.39
CA TYR A 202 -3.35 -62.69 1.01
C TYR A 202 -4.66 -63.16 1.62
N ASP A 203 -5.62 -63.67 0.87
CA ASP A 203 -6.98 -63.83 1.39
C ASP A 203 -7.52 -65.26 1.43
N ASN A 204 -6.83 -66.21 0.87
CA ASN A 204 -7.26 -67.64 0.76
C ASN A 204 -8.75 -67.84 0.33
N LYS A 205 -9.41 -66.79 -0.17
CA LYS A 205 -10.79 -66.85 -0.62
C LYS A 205 -10.86 -66.95 -2.14
N ASP A 206 -11.58 -67.99 -2.61
CA ASP A 206 -11.82 -68.18 -4.02
C ASP A 206 -12.99 -67.35 -4.50
N PHE A 207 -12.76 -66.46 -5.48
CA PHE A 207 -13.83 -65.69 -6.16
C PHE A 207 -14.17 -66.37 -7.48
N LYS A 208 -15.44 -66.72 -7.65
CA LYS A 208 -15.96 -67.14 -8.96
C LYS A 208 -16.38 -65.92 -9.74
N LEU A 209 -15.74 -65.70 -10.88
CA LEU A 209 -16.24 -64.70 -11.83
C LEU A 209 -17.43 -65.29 -12.60
N PRO A 210 -18.49 -64.48 -12.83
CA PRO A 210 -19.57 -64.92 -13.72
C PRO A 210 -19.00 -65.12 -15.13
N MET A 211 -19.36 -66.24 -15.76
CA MET A 211 -18.94 -66.54 -17.13
C MET A 211 -19.53 -65.51 -18.09
N VAL A 212 -18.67 -64.71 -18.73
CA VAL A 212 -19.06 -63.99 -19.95
C VAL A 212 -19.04 -64.99 -21.08
N LYS A 213 -20.22 -65.32 -21.64
CA LYS A 213 -20.31 -66.05 -22.91
C LYS A 213 -19.82 -65.05 -23.97
N LEU A 214 -18.72 -65.41 -24.61
CA LEU A 214 -18.35 -64.84 -25.90
C LEU A 214 -19.28 -65.34 -26.98
#